data_dea830eb863cb99a6f71daa25ed76e08
#
_entry.id   dea830eb863cb99a6f71daa25ed76e08
#
_cell.length_a   1.000
_cell.length_b   1.000
_cell.length_c   1.000
_cell.angle_alpha   90.00
_cell.angle_beta   90.00
_cell.angle_gamma   90.00
#
_symmetry.space_group_name_H-M   'P 1'
#
loop_
_entity.id
_entity.type
_entity.pdbx_description
1 polymer ?
#
loop_
_entity_poly.entity_id
_entity_poly.type
_entity_poly.pdbx_seq_one_letter_code
_entity_poly.pdbx_strand_id
1 'polypeptide(L)'
;GFLWVTGGDRHRGICPQDNSLLCGVVLRVDGNGNAHPDNNAPRADKRIYTYGHRNVQGIDFDPATGRAYTAEHGPWHNDEVTALVNGGNGGWDPAEKRGGRTACPDKYCGYEPNQKDGMIPAIRAAYTPMSDTRFTDLMKPAWNNNGYSQGTGSAAFLTGSNWGIYEGRLAAGIMGIAFGGTPGGLRIDMYDIDADGQSIKSVVHMPLGMEKRFRGLRMDNGMLYAST
;
A
#
# COMPACT_ATOMS: atom_id res chain seq x y z
N GLY A 1 -3.34 12.52 -20.60
CA GLY A 1 -3.08 12.04 -19.24
C GLY A 1 -3.60 10.63 -19.04
N PHE A 2 -3.18 9.99 -17.97
CA PHE A 2 -3.61 8.63 -17.63
C PHE A 2 -4.22 8.62 -16.23
N LEU A 3 -5.20 7.74 -16.04
CA LEU A 3 -5.82 7.47 -14.76
C LEU A 3 -5.13 6.27 -14.11
N TRP A 4 -4.85 6.38 -12.83
CA TRP A 4 -4.35 5.29 -12.01
C TRP A 4 -5.45 4.84 -11.06
N VAL A 5 -5.68 3.52 -11.01
CA VAL A 5 -6.74 2.93 -10.21
C VAL A 5 -6.14 1.84 -9.33
N THR A 6 -6.30 1.97 -8.03
CA THR A 6 -5.84 0.99 -7.06
C THR A 6 -6.97 0.07 -6.63
N GLY A 7 -6.68 -1.20 -6.43
CA GLY A 7 -7.65 -2.19 -6.01
C GLY A 7 -7.10 -3.16 -4.97
N GLY A 8 -7.92 -3.45 -3.96
CA GLY A 8 -7.62 -4.47 -2.96
C GLY A 8 -7.90 -5.89 -3.44
N ASP A 9 -7.47 -6.88 -2.67
CA ASP A 9 -7.60 -8.32 -2.95
C ASP A 9 -9.02 -8.88 -2.74
N ARG A 10 -9.96 -8.04 -2.26
CA ARG A 10 -11.36 -8.42 -1.98
C ARG A 10 -11.51 -9.58 -1.00
N HIS A 11 -10.53 -9.80 -0.13
CA HIS A 11 -10.43 -10.98 0.74
C HIS A 11 -10.44 -12.32 -0.02
N ARG A 12 -10.01 -12.32 -1.27
CA ARG A 12 -9.86 -13.52 -2.10
C ARG A 12 -8.37 -13.82 -2.24
N GLY A 13 -7.90 -14.79 -1.48
CA GLY A 13 -6.48 -15.10 -1.36
C GLY A 13 -5.76 -15.43 -2.67
N ILE A 14 -6.47 -16.00 -3.66
CA ILE A 14 -5.89 -16.29 -4.98
C ILE A 14 -5.70 -15.03 -5.83
N CYS A 15 -6.46 -13.97 -5.53
CA CYS A 15 -6.62 -12.83 -6.41
C CYS A 15 -5.33 -12.08 -6.75
N PRO A 16 -4.48 -11.74 -5.77
CA PRO A 16 -3.31 -10.90 -6.03
C PRO A 16 -2.30 -11.51 -6.99
N GLN A 17 -2.21 -12.85 -7.00
CA GLN A 17 -1.26 -13.59 -7.85
C GLN A 17 -1.92 -14.25 -9.07
N ASP A 18 -3.26 -14.24 -9.18
CA ASP A 18 -3.96 -14.80 -10.34
C ASP A 18 -3.80 -13.89 -11.57
N ASN A 19 -3.30 -14.47 -12.66
CA ASN A 19 -2.99 -13.76 -13.89
C ASN A 19 -4.23 -13.18 -14.60
N SER A 20 -5.43 -13.70 -14.31
CA SER A 20 -6.67 -13.36 -15.02
C SER A 20 -7.56 -12.38 -14.24
N LEU A 21 -7.24 -12.07 -12.98
CA LEU A 21 -8.11 -11.28 -12.11
C LEU A 21 -7.62 -9.83 -11.91
N LEU A 22 -8.59 -8.92 -11.78
CA LEU A 22 -8.36 -7.49 -11.54
C LEU A 22 -8.61 -7.13 -10.07
N CYS A 23 -7.90 -7.80 -9.16
CA CYS A 23 -7.93 -7.50 -7.74
C CYS A 23 -6.53 -7.64 -7.14
N GLY A 24 -6.18 -6.80 -6.16
CA GLY A 24 -4.82 -6.68 -5.68
C GLY A 24 -3.88 -6.13 -6.75
N VAL A 25 -4.33 -5.12 -7.50
CA VAL A 25 -3.61 -4.55 -8.64
C VAL A 25 -3.64 -3.03 -8.62
N VAL A 26 -2.66 -2.43 -9.30
CA VAL A 26 -2.71 -1.02 -9.72
C VAL A 26 -2.85 -0.99 -11.24
N LEU A 27 -3.86 -0.29 -11.74
CA LEU A 27 -4.09 -0.10 -13.16
C LEU A 27 -3.58 1.26 -13.60
N ARG A 28 -3.08 1.34 -14.84
CA ARG A 28 -2.78 2.60 -15.53
C ARG A 28 -3.47 2.59 -16.89
N VAL A 29 -4.46 3.47 -17.05
CA VAL A 29 -5.37 3.50 -18.21
C VAL A 29 -5.55 4.92 -18.74
N ASP A 30 -5.95 5.04 -20.00
CA ASP A 30 -6.40 6.30 -20.60
C ASP A 30 -7.83 6.69 -20.16
N GLY A 31 -8.34 7.81 -20.64
CA GLY A 31 -9.69 8.29 -20.36
C GLY A 31 -10.81 7.40 -20.89
N ASN A 32 -10.52 6.46 -21.78
CA ASN A 32 -11.46 5.48 -22.32
C ASN A 32 -11.34 4.11 -21.65
N GLY A 33 -10.43 3.97 -20.69
CA GLY A 33 -10.17 2.72 -19.96
C GLY A 33 -9.23 1.77 -20.71
N ASN A 34 -8.57 2.20 -21.79
CA ASN A 34 -7.58 1.38 -22.48
C ASN A 34 -6.26 1.37 -21.70
N ALA A 35 -5.51 0.28 -21.83
CA ALA A 35 -4.21 0.14 -21.21
C ALA A 35 -3.21 1.20 -21.71
N HIS A 36 -2.34 1.68 -20.82
CA HIS A 36 -1.16 2.42 -21.25
C HIS A 36 -0.24 1.49 -22.07
N PRO A 37 0.31 1.94 -23.22
CA PRO A 37 1.12 1.06 -24.09
C PRO A 37 2.37 0.50 -23.40
N ASP A 38 2.94 1.24 -22.46
CA ASP A 38 4.15 0.81 -21.75
C ASP A 38 3.87 -0.07 -20.52
N ASN A 39 2.61 -0.42 -20.22
CA ASN A 39 2.35 -1.37 -19.15
C ASN A 39 2.94 -2.73 -19.52
N ASN A 40 3.79 -3.29 -18.65
CA ASN A 40 4.53 -4.51 -18.93
C ASN A 40 4.34 -5.60 -17.88
N ALA A 41 3.36 -5.47 -16.99
CA ALA A 41 3.06 -6.52 -16.02
C ALA A 41 2.83 -7.86 -16.75
N PRO A 42 3.39 -8.97 -16.24
CA PRO A 42 3.25 -10.30 -16.85
C PRO A 42 1.84 -10.86 -16.56
N ARG A 43 0.83 -10.11 -17.00
CA ARG A 43 -0.59 -10.39 -16.74
C ARG A 43 -1.38 -10.41 -18.05
N ALA A 44 -2.52 -11.13 -18.03
CA ALA A 44 -3.41 -11.21 -19.17
C ALA A 44 -4.03 -9.85 -19.49
N ASP A 45 -4.49 -9.13 -18.47
CA ASP A 45 -5.04 -7.78 -18.64
C ASP A 45 -3.91 -6.74 -18.70
N LYS A 46 -3.78 -6.09 -19.86
CA LYS A 46 -2.72 -5.11 -20.14
C LYS A 46 -2.91 -3.76 -19.43
N ARG A 47 -4.04 -3.53 -18.78
CA ARG A 47 -4.26 -2.34 -17.94
C ARG A 47 -3.48 -2.39 -16.64
N ILE A 48 -3.01 -3.57 -16.22
CA ILE A 48 -2.26 -3.75 -14.97
C ILE A 48 -0.88 -3.13 -15.10
N TYR A 49 -0.56 -2.23 -14.16
CA TYR A 49 0.76 -1.65 -13.99
C TYR A 49 1.60 -2.43 -12.98
N THR A 50 1.02 -2.75 -11.80
CA THR A 50 1.59 -3.63 -10.77
C THR A 50 0.51 -4.54 -10.20
N TYR A 51 0.93 -5.62 -9.54
CA TYR A 51 0.05 -6.65 -8.99
C TYR A 51 0.59 -7.21 -7.66
N GLY A 52 -0.08 -8.18 -7.07
CA GLY A 52 0.36 -8.77 -5.81
C GLY A 52 0.13 -7.86 -4.60
N HIS A 53 -0.89 -7.01 -4.66
CA HIS A 53 -1.23 -6.10 -3.58
C HIS A 53 -2.35 -6.66 -2.70
N ARG A 54 -2.29 -6.31 -1.41
CA ARG A 54 -3.35 -6.65 -0.45
C ARG A 54 -4.49 -5.62 -0.48
N ASN A 55 -4.21 -4.35 -0.17
CA ASN A 55 -5.22 -3.30 -0.12
C ASN A 55 -4.62 -1.91 -0.24
N VAL A 56 -4.28 -1.52 -1.45
CA VAL A 56 -3.77 -0.19 -1.76
C VAL A 56 -4.88 0.84 -1.62
N GLN A 57 -4.72 1.79 -0.70
CA GLN A 57 -5.70 2.84 -0.39
C GLN A 57 -5.24 4.23 -0.81
N GLY A 58 -3.93 4.43 -0.99
CA GLY A 58 -3.36 5.69 -1.42
C GLY A 58 -2.38 5.49 -2.57
N ILE A 59 -2.37 6.45 -3.48
CA ILE A 59 -1.36 6.59 -4.53
C ILE A 59 -1.12 8.06 -4.80
N ASP A 60 0.15 8.45 -4.90
CA ASP A 60 0.53 9.77 -5.40
C ASP A 60 1.91 9.70 -6.06
N PHE A 61 2.30 10.78 -6.71
CA PHE A 61 3.49 10.84 -7.55
C PHE A 61 4.50 11.83 -6.98
N ASP A 62 5.72 11.37 -6.80
CA ASP A 62 6.82 12.26 -6.45
C ASP A 62 6.97 13.36 -7.50
N PRO A 63 6.81 14.63 -7.12
CA PRO A 63 6.83 15.74 -8.07
C PRO A 63 8.21 15.97 -8.70
N ALA A 64 9.28 15.49 -8.07
CA ALA A 64 10.64 15.63 -8.59
C ALA A 64 10.99 14.56 -9.64
N THR A 65 10.47 13.35 -9.49
CA THR A 65 10.85 12.20 -10.33
C THR A 65 9.72 11.63 -11.16
N GLY A 66 8.47 11.94 -10.82
CA GLY A 66 7.27 11.33 -11.41
C GLY A 66 7.03 9.88 -10.98
N ARG A 67 7.82 9.34 -10.03
CA ARG A 67 7.65 7.98 -9.52
C ARG A 67 6.38 7.88 -8.69
N ALA A 68 5.59 6.85 -8.94
CA ALA A 68 4.39 6.56 -8.16
C ALA A 68 4.74 5.84 -6.85
N TYR A 69 4.08 6.24 -5.78
CA TYR A 69 4.15 5.59 -4.46
C TYR A 69 2.75 5.20 -4.01
N THR A 70 2.65 4.04 -3.39
CA THR A 70 1.41 3.57 -2.78
C THR A 70 1.51 3.52 -1.27
N ALA A 71 0.38 3.76 -0.61
CA ALA A 71 0.15 3.48 0.80
C ALA A 71 -0.86 2.34 0.90
N GLU A 72 -0.52 1.30 1.64
CA GLU A 72 -1.22 0.03 1.61
C GLU A 72 -1.47 -0.53 3.00
N HIS A 73 -2.71 -1.00 3.25
CA HIS A 73 -3.06 -1.70 4.47
C HIS A 73 -2.58 -3.15 4.46
N GLY A 74 -1.86 -3.53 5.48
CA GLY A 74 -1.56 -4.94 5.77
C GLY A 74 -2.75 -5.71 6.37
N PRO A 75 -2.68 -7.05 6.39
CA PRO A 75 -3.68 -7.92 6.97
C PRO A 75 -3.45 -8.07 8.48
N TRP A 76 -3.84 -7.07 9.28
CA TRP A 76 -3.55 -6.94 10.71
C TRP A 76 -2.10 -6.58 11.06
N HIS A 77 -1.18 -6.61 10.11
CA HIS A 77 0.24 -6.33 10.30
C HIS A 77 0.86 -5.75 9.05
N ASN A 78 1.97 -5.05 9.21
CA ASN A 78 2.85 -4.58 8.14
C ASN A 78 2.13 -3.77 7.07
N ASP A 79 1.55 -2.63 7.47
CA ASP A 79 1.20 -1.61 6.49
C ASP A 79 2.47 -1.15 5.77
N GLU A 80 2.35 -0.84 4.48
CA GLU A 80 3.51 -0.57 3.63
C GLU A 80 3.37 0.74 2.85
N VAL A 81 4.52 1.36 2.57
CA VAL A 81 4.70 2.38 1.53
C VAL A 81 5.64 1.81 0.49
N THR A 82 5.21 1.76 -0.77
CA THR A 82 5.97 1.12 -1.84
C THR A 82 6.15 2.04 -3.04
N ALA A 83 7.41 2.19 -3.49
CA ALA A 83 7.73 2.81 -4.76
C ALA A 83 7.39 1.84 -5.89
N LEU A 84 6.44 2.21 -6.77
CA LEU A 84 5.98 1.32 -7.82
C LEU A 84 7.01 1.19 -8.95
N VAL A 85 7.15 -0.03 -9.44
CA VAL A 85 7.95 -0.38 -10.62
C VAL A 85 7.02 -1.03 -11.65
N ASN A 86 7.10 -0.58 -12.89
CA ASN A 86 6.25 -1.12 -13.96
C ASN A 86 6.46 -2.63 -14.12
N GLY A 87 5.39 -3.39 -13.98
CA GLY A 87 5.42 -4.85 -14.03
C GLY A 87 5.73 -5.53 -12.71
N GLY A 88 6.01 -4.77 -11.65
CA GLY A 88 6.41 -5.31 -10.35
C GLY A 88 5.28 -5.99 -9.57
N ASN A 89 5.69 -6.86 -8.65
CA ASN A 89 4.84 -7.64 -7.77
C ASN A 89 4.98 -7.12 -6.32
N GLY A 90 3.87 -6.78 -5.68
CA GLY A 90 3.84 -6.42 -4.26
C GLY A 90 4.12 -7.59 -3.31
N GLY A 91 3.98 -8.82 -3.81
CA GLY A 91 4.35 -10.04 -3.08
C GLY A 91 3.28 -10.58 -2.14
N TRP A 92 2.08 -10.02 -2.10
CA TRP A 92 0.97 -10.57 -1.31
C TRP A 92 0.43 -11.86 -1.94
N ASP A 93 0.59 -12.98 -1.22
CA ASP A 93 0.17 -14.32 -1.64
C ASP A 93 -0.43 -15.13 -0.48
N PRO A 94 -1.65 -14.78 -0.02
CA PRO A 94 -2.26 -15.44 1.14
C PRO A 94 -2.82 -16.83 0.83
N ALA A 95 -3.05 -17.16 -0.43
CA ALA A 95 -3.60 -18.46 -0.84
C ALA A 95 -2.55 -19.56 -0.81
N GLU A 96 -1.28 -19.22 -0.81
CA GLU A 96 -0.25 -20.20 -0.84
C GLU A 96 -0.15 -21.03 0.44
N LYS A 97 0.12 -22.31 0.25
CA LYS A 97 0.33 -23.23 1.35
C LYS A 97 1.70 -22.99 1.99
N ARG A 98 1.72 -22.54 3.24
CA ARG A 98 2.93 -22.27 4.01
C ARG A 98 2.77 -22.70 5.45
N GLY A 99 3.88 -23.06 6.11
CA GLY A 99 3.90 -23.27 7.55
C GLY A 99 2.78 -24.15 8.08
N GLY A 100 2.35 -25.15 7.31
CA GLY A 100 1.23 -26.00 7.64
C GLY A 100 -0.15 -25.45 7.29
N ARG A 101 -0.25 -24.26 6.68
CA ARG A 101 -1.52 -23.76 6.16
C ARG A 101 -2.06 -24.68 5.07
N THR A 102 -3.37 -24.83 5.02
CA THR A 102 -4.03 -25.44 3.87
C THR A 102 -4.14 -24.41 2.76
N ALA A 103 -3.81 -24.79 1.54
CA ALA A 103 -4.09 -23.95 0.39
C ALA A 103 -5.59 -23.62 0.37
N CYS A 104 -5.92 -22.36 0.16
CA CYS A 104 -7.29 -21.90 0.25
C CYS A 104 -7.62 -21.07 -0.99
N PRO A 105 -8.51 -21.53 -1.86
CA PRO A 105 -8.81 -20.88 -3.13
C PRO A 105 -9.79 -19.73 -3.02
N ASP A 106 -10.40 -19.50 -1.87
CA ASP A 106 -11.55 -18.63 -1.72
C ASP A 106 -11.35 -17.53 -0.66
N LYS A 107 -12.45 -16.98 -0.17
CA LYS A 107 -12.50 -15.89 0.81
C LYS A 107 -11.67 -16.19 2.05
N TYR A 108 -11.10 -15.14 2.60
CA TYR A 108 -10.33 -15.16 3.85
C TYR A 108 -9.11 -16.08 3.86
N CYS A 109 -8.72 -16.62 2.70
CA CYS A 109 -7.50 -17.39 2.58
C CYS A 109 -6.30 -16.62 3.10
N GLY A 110 -5.52 -17.24 3.98
CA GLY A 110 -4.38 -16.60 4.65
C GLY A 110 -4.75 -15.59 5.73
N TYR A 111 -6.00 -15.18 5.81
CA TYR A 111 -6.46 -14.24 6.83
C TYR A 111 -6.74 -14.89 8.18
N GLU A 112 -7.39 -16.04 8.21
CA GLU A 112 -7.72 -16.74 9.46
C GLU A 112 -6.53 -16.95 10.37
N PRO A 113 -5.40 -17.49 9.90
CA PRO A 113 -4.21 -17.63 10.75
C PRO A 113 -3.72 -16.30 11.29
N ASN A 114 -3.82 -15.24 10.49
CA ASN A 114 -3.40 -13.91 10.88
C ASN A 114 -4.35 -13.24 11.89
N GLN A 115 -5.55 -13.76 12.02
CA GLN A 115 -6.60 -13.24 12.90
C GLN A 115 -6.79 -14.06 14.18
N LYS A 116 -6.04 -15.15 14.36
CA LYS A 116 -6.12 -15.94 15.59
C LYS A 116 -5.72 -15.11 16.80
N ASP A 117 -6.46 -15.31 17.89
CA ASP A 117 -6.19 -14.69 19.17
C ASP A 117 -4.76 -15.00 19.64
N GLY A 118 -4.12 -13.99 20.22
CA GLY A 118 -2.75 -14.09 20.72
C GLY A 118 -1.64 -14.05 19.66
N MET A 119 -1.97 -13.99 18.37
CA MET A 119 -0.95 -13.83 17.33
C MET A 119 -0.41 -12.40 17.29
N ILE A 120 0.86 -12.26 17.57
CA ILE A 120 1.58 -10.99 17.45
C ILE A 120 2.01 -10.72 15.99
N PRO A 121 2.24 -9.45 15.59
CA PRO A 121 2.60 -9.10 14.21
C PRO A 121 3.75 -9.88 13.61
N ALA A 122 4.82 -10.13 14.39
CA ALA A 122 5.99 -10.87 13.91
C ALA A 122 5.64 -12.33 13.52
N ILE A 123 4.80 -13.00 14.29
CA ILE A 123 4.33 -14.36 13.99
C ILE A 123 3.44 -14.34 12.75
N ARG A 124 2.54 -13.36 12.65
CA ARG A 124 1.65 -13.18 11.49
C ARG A 124 2.44 -12.93 10.22
N ALA A 125 3.42 -12.04 10.27
CA ALA A 125 4.28 -11.72 9.13
C ALA A 125 5.11 -12.93 8.67
N ALA A 126 5.62 -13.73 9.59
CA ALA A 126 6.33 -14.96 9.26
C ALA A 126 5.40 -16.02 8.64
N TYR A 127 4.15 -16.05 9.04
CA TYR A 127 3.15 -16.99 8.53
C TYR A 127 2.60 -16.58 7.15
N THR A 128 2.29 -15.31 6.96
CA THR A 128 1.80 -14.73 5.71
C THR A 128 2.41 -13.35 5.52
N PRO A 129 3.60 -13.25 4.92
CA PRO A 129 4.26 -11.96 4.71
C PRO A 129 3.46 -11.09 3.75
N MET A 130 3.44 -9.78 3.99
CA MET A 130 2.88 -8.82 3.05
C MET A 130 3.65 -8.83 1.74
N SER A 131 4.98 -8.79 1.83
CA SER A 131 5.88 -8.79 0.69
C SER A 131 6.74 -10.05 0.71
N ASP A 132 6.35 -11.05 -0.10
CA ASP A 132 7.01 -12.34 -0.11
C ASP A 132 8.32 -12.30 -0.92
N THR A 133 9.43 -12.51 -0.25
CA THR A 133 10.76 -12.47 -0.84
C THR A 133 11.07 -13.62 -1.82
N ARG A 134 10.17 -14.58 -1.99
CA ARG A 134 10.31 -15.64 -2.99
C ARG A 134 10.02 -15.18 -4.41
N PHE A 135 9.28 -14.08 -4.57
CA PHE A 135 9.03 -13.50 -5.88
C PHE A 135 10.27 -12.76 -6.38
N THR A 136 10.73 -13.11 -7.58
CA THR A 136 11.93 -12.50 -8.20
C THR A 136 11.68 -11.10 -8.73
N ASP A 137 10.42 -10.77 -8.98
CA ASP A 137 9.91 -9.47 -9.42
C ASP A 137 9.32 -8.64 -8.28
N LEU A 138 9.64 -9.01 -7.02
CA LEU A 138 9.17 -8.32 -5.84
C LEU A 138 9.61 -6.85 -5.83
N MET A 139 8.64 -5.96 -5.69
CA MET A 139 8.87 -4.59 -5.26
C MET A 139 9.03 -4.58 -3.74
N LYS A 140 10.25 -4.39 -3.26
CA LYS A 140 10.47 -4.22 -1.81
C LYS A 140 9.77 -2.94 -1.35
N PRO A 141 9.00 -2.99 -0.25
CA PRO A 141 8.43 -1.77 0.30
C PRO A 141 9.56 -0.82 0.73
N ALA A 142 9.39 0.47 0.42
CA ALA A 142 10.29 1.51 0.91
C ALA A 142 10.21 1.64 2.43
N TRP A 143 9.06 1.30 2.99
CA TRP A 143 8.80 1.27 4.42
C TRP A 143 7.69 0.27 4.76
N ASN A 144 7.81 -0.36 5.92
CA ASN A 144 6.69 -1.02 6.58
C ASN A 144 6.71 -0.72 8.08
N ASN A 145 5.57 -0.82 8.74
CA ASN A 145 5.50 -0.46 10.16
C ASN A 145 5.98 -1.56 11.11
N ASN A 146 6.33 -2.74 10.62
CA ASN A 146 6.79 -3.89 11.43
C ASN A 146 5.93 -4.19 12.67
N GLY A 147 4.65 -3.91 12.58
CA GLY A 147 3.75 -3.98 13.71
C GLY A 147 2.31 -4.24 13.32
N TYR A 148 1.39 -3.93 14.22
CA TYR A 148 -0.04 -4.00 13.90
C TYR A 148 -0.38 -2.99 12.80
N SER A 149 -1.26 -3.40 11.89
CA SER A 149 -1.80 -2.49 10.89
C SER A 149 -2.44 -1.28 11.57
N GLN A 150 -2.12 -0.09 11.07
CA GLN A 150 -2.62 1.19 11.57
C GLN A 150 -3.65 1.80 10.63
N GLY A 151 -3.97 1.09 9.55
CA GLY A 151 -4.87 1.60 8.52
C GLY A 151 -4.22 2.70 7.68
N THR A 152 -2.97 2.49 7.26
CA THR A 152 -2.25 3.39 6.36
C THR A 152 -2.98 3.47 5.03
N GLY A 153 -3.50 4.65 4.71
CA GLY A 153 -4.48 4.84 3.65
C GLY A 153 -4.03 5.85 2.60
N SER A 154 -4.77 6.93 2.45
CA SER A 154 -4.51 7.96 1.44
C SER A 154 -3.07 8.47 1.42
N ALA A 155 -2.63 8.92 0.26
CA ALA A 155 -1.29 9.47 0.08
C ALA A 155 -1.34 10.81 -0.66
N ALA A 156 -0.43 11.73 -0.30
CA ALA A 156 -0.22 12.99 -1.01
C ALA A 156 1.21 13.50 -0.80
N PHE A 157 1.91 13.88 -1.86
CA PHE A 157 3.20 14.55 -1.74
C PHE A 157 3.02 16.00 -1.31
N LEU A 158 3.71 16.42 -0.27
CA LEU A 158 3.68 17.80 0.22
C LEU A 158 4.47 18.69 -0.74
N THR A 159 3.79 19.66 -1.36
CA THR A 159 4.40 20.55 -2.36
C THR A 159 4.16 22.01 -2.02
N GLY A 160 5.16 22.83 -2.24
CA GLY A 160 5.12 24.28 -2.00
C GLY A 160 5.95 24.72 -0.81
N SER A 161 6.57 25.89 -0.93
CA SER A 161 7.54 26.42 0.03
C SER A 161 6.99 26.59 1.47
N ASN A 162 5.68 26.65 1.63
CA ASN A 162 5.03 26.73 2.96
C ASN A 162 5.29 25.49 3.83
N TRP A 163 5.65 24.36 3.21
CA TRP A 163 5.96 23.13 3.92
C TRP A 163 7.38 23.12 4.52
N GLY A 164 8.26 24.03 4.07
CA GLY A 164 9.63 24.18 4.60
C GLY A 164 10.39 22.85 4.54
N ILE A 165 10.83 22.35 5.69
CA ILE A 165 11.60 21.08 5.80
C ILE A 165 10.77 19.83 5.47
N TYR A 166 9.47 19.95 5.32
CA TYR A 166 8.56 18.84 4.97
C TYR A 166 8.22 18.82 3.47
N GLU A 167 8.64 19.83 2.71
CA GLU A 167 8.42 19.83 1.26
C GLU A 167 9.06 18.60 0.61
N GLY A 168 8.32 17.97 -0.32
CA GLY A 168 8.74 16.74 -1.00
C GLY A 168 8.51 15.46 -0.20
N ARG A 169 8.05 15.51 1.04
CA ARG A 169 7.68 14.31 1.78
C ARG A 169 6.35 13.75 1.31
N LEU A 170 6.22 12.42 1.37
CA LEU A 170 4.94 11.75 1.17
C LEU A 170 4.15 11.78 2.48
N ALA A 171 2.99 12.40 2.48
CA ALA A 171 2.05 12.31 3.59
C ALA A 171 1.11 11.12 3.40
N ALA A 172 0.84 10.35 4.46
CA ALA A 172 -0.19 9.32 4.44
C ALA A 172 -1.18 9.50 5.60
N GLY A 173 -2.47 9.36 5.27
CA GLY A 173 -3.53 9.37 6.26
C GLY A 173 -3.61 8.02 6.98
N ILE A 174 -3.56 8.03 8.31
CA ILE A 174 -3.61 6.84 9.14
C ILE A 174 -4.97 6.77 9.82
N MET A 175 -5.76 5.76 9.44
CA MET A 175 -7.15 5.64 9.90
C MET A 175 -7.29 4.97 11.27
N GLY A 176 -6.26 4.30 11.75
CA GLY A 176 -6.36 3.49 12.97
C GLY A 176 -7.08 2.16 12.73
N ILE A 177 -7.01 1.27 13.70
CA ILE A 177 -7.56 -0.09 13.63
C ILE A 177 -9.09 -0.04 13.75
N ALA A 178 -9.79 -0.74 12.85
CA ALA A 178 -11.26 -0.70 12.79
C ALA A 178 -11.95 -1.66 13.77
N PHE A 179 -11.32 -2.78 14.13
CA PHE A 179 -11.99 -3.89 14.82
C PHE A 179 -11.29 -4.24 16.14
N GLY A 180 -11.34 -3.33 17.11
CA GLY A 180 -10.99 -3.64 18.49
C GLY A 180 -9.52 -3.93 18.80
N GLY A 181 -8.62 -3.60 17.90
CA GLY A 181 -7.19 -3.65 18.18
C GLY A 181 -6.72 -2.47 19.04
N THR A 182 -5.47 -2.53 19.49
CA THR A 182 -4.84 -1.39 20.15
C THR A 182 -4.91 -0.17 19.23
N PRO A 183 -5.43 0.97 19.68
CA PRO A 183 -5.54 2.15 18.83
C PRO A 183 -4.15 2.64 18.46
N GLY A 184 -3.72 2.33 17.24
CA GLY A 184 -2.58 2.93 16.58
C GLY A 184 -3.09 3.76 15.43
N GLY A 185 -2.54 4.94 15.19
CA GLY A 185 -2.94 5.75 14.07
C GLY A 185 -3.75 6.98 14.47
N LEU A 186 -4.83 7.30 13.74
CA LEU A 186 -5.62 8.53 13.91
C LEU A 186 -4.81 9.80 13.69
N ARG A 187 -3.88 9.79 12.73
CA ARG A 187 -2.93 10.88 12.45
C ARG A 187 -2.58 10.95 10.96
N ILE A 188 -1.76 11.89 10.60
CA ILE A 188 -1.07 11.92 9.31
C ILE A 188 0.42 11.68 9.57
N ASP A 189 1.01 10.73 8.88
CA ASP A 189 2.44 10.46 8.89
C ASP A 189 3.10 11.08 7.64
N MET A 190 4.28 11.66 7.82
CA MET A 190 5.09 12.24 6.75
C MET A 190 6.38 11.43 6.60
N TYR A 191 6.57 10.87 5.43
CA TYR A 191 7.67 9.98 5.07
C TYR A 191 8.75 10.76 4.31
N ASP A 192 9.98 10.77 4.82
CA ASP A 192 11.15 11.34 4.16
C ASP A 192 11.78 10.26 3.27
N ILE A 193 11.60 10.39 1.97
CA ILE A 193 12.08 9.42 0.99
C ILE A 193 13.58 9.63 0.76
N ASP A 194 14.35 8.55 0.73
CA ASP A 194 15.78 8.61 0.45
C ASP A 194 16.06 8.96 -1.01
N ALA A 195 17.26 9.41 -1.28
CA ALA A 195 17.71 9.85 -2.62
C ALA A 195 17.61 8.74 -3.69
N ASP A 196 17.65 7.45 -3.29
CA ASP A 196 17.42 6.31 -4.17
C ASP A 196 15.94 6.15 -4.56
N GLY A 197 15.04 6.79 -3.79
CA GLY A 197 13.60 6.68 -3.94
C GLY A 197 13.04 5.30 -3.61
N GLN A 198 13.80 4.44 -2.93
CA GLN A 198 13.45 3.06 -2.62
C GLN A 198 13.38 2.80 -1.12
N SER A 199 13.79 3.75 -0.30
CA SER A 199 13.81 3.65 1.15
C SER A 199 13.32 4.92 1.82
N ILE A 200 12.86 4.81 3.06
CA ILE A 200 12.41 5.92 3.89
C ILE A 200 13.46 6.19 4.98
N LYS A 201 13.98 7.42 5.01
CA LYS A 201 14.94 7.87 6.02
C LYS A 201 14.31 8.05 7.39
N SER A 202 13.13 8.63 7.42
CA SER A 202 12.42 8.95 8.65
C SER A 202 10.92 9.09 8.43
N VAL A 203 10.17 8.86 9.50
CA VAL A 203 8.73 9.12 9.55
C VAL A 203 8.46 10.07 10.70
N VAL A 204 7.70 11.14 10.45
CA VAL A 204 7.30 12.12 11.46
C VAL A 204 5.79 12.26 11.46
N HIS A 205 5.21 12.41 12.64
CA HIS A 205 3.79 12.68 12.77
C HIS A 205 3.51 14.17 12.52
N MET A 206 2.50 14.45 11.71
CA MET A 206 2.07 15.83 11.48
C MET A 206 1.44 16.40 12.77
N PRO A 207 1.89 17.56 13.27
CA PRO A 207 1.44 18.10 14.56
C PRO A 207 0.08 18.79 14.44
N LEU A 208 -0.98 18.04 14.19
CA LEU A 208 -2.33 18.59 13.95
C LEU A 208 -3.09 18.95 15.24
N GLY A 209 -2.63 18.48 16.41
CA GLY A 209 -3.35 18.67 17.68
C GLY A 209 -4.73 17.98 17.74
N MET A 210 -4.98 17.03 16.82
CA MET A 210 -6.22 16.26 16.78
C MET A 210 -5.96 14.83 16.35
N GLU A 211 -6.79 13.90 16.84
CA GLU A 211 -6.80 12.49 16.46
C GLU A 211 -8.05 12.20 15.64
N LYS A 212 -7.90 11.88 14.36
CA LYS A 212 -8.99 11.58 13.44
C LYS A 212 -8.62 10.45 12.48
N ARG A 213 -9.62 9.79 11.94
CA ARG A 213 -9.45 8.75 10.90
C ARG A 213 -9.27 9.43 9.55
N PHE A 214 -8.04 9.80 9.21
CA PHE A 214 -7.75 10.47 7.94
C PHE A 214 -7.89 9.50 6.77
N ARG A 215 -8.90 9.71 5.94
CA ARG A 215 -9.30 8.81 4.84
C ARG A 215 -8.87 9.30 3.47
N GLY A 216 -8.89 10.59 3.24
CA GLY A 216 -8.49 11.21 1.97
C GLY A 216 -7.50 12.32 2.21
N LEU A 217 -6.45 12.36 1.41
CA LEU A 217 -5.48 13.45 1.35
C LEU A 217 -5.37 13.95 -0.09
N ARG A 218 -5.27 15.26 -0.25
CA ARG A 218 -4.99 15.89 -1.54
C ARG A 218 -4.20 17.17 -1.34
N MET A 219 -3.13 17.31 -2.10
CA MET A 219 -2.43 18.58 -2.25
C MET A 219 -3.07 19.43 -3.34
N ASP A 220 -3.31 20.69 -3.04
CA ASP A 220 -3.71 21.69 -4.02
C ASP A 220 -3.21 23.07 -3.62
N ASN A 221 -2.56 23.78 -4.55
CA ASN A 221 -2.03 25.14 -4.34
C ASN A 221 -1.22 25.32 -3.03
N GLY A 222 -0.37 24.36 -2.69
CA GLY A 222 0.48 24.39 -1.49
C GLY A 222 -0.23 24.07 -0.18
N MET A 223 -1.51 23.69 -0.22
CA MET A 223 -2.31 23.29 0.94
C MET A 223 -2.65 21.80 0.89
N LEU A 224 -2.59 21.13 2.05
CA LEU A 224 -3.05 19.75 2.21
C LEU A 224 -4.50 19.75 2.69
N TYR A 225 -5.38 19.21 1.88
CA TYR A 225 -6.77 18.93 2.24
C TYR A 225 -6.89 17.52 2.77
N ALA A 226 -7.53 17.35 3.92
CA ALA A 226 -7.69 16.05 4.56
C ALA A 226 -9.17 15.82 4.93
N SER A 227 -9.70 14.63 4.59
CA SER A 227 -11.02 14.18 5.03
C SER A 227 -10.90 13.13 6.13
N THR A 228 -11.87 13.11 7.06
CA THR A 228 -11.92 12.18 8.21
C THR A 228 -13.20 11.37 8.26
#